data_4e49e5c58e7e9d7e407440cd7aa4e5ba
#
_entry.id   4e49e5c58e7e9d7e407440cd7aa4e5ba
#
_cell.length_a   1.000
_cell.length_b   1.000
_cell.length_c   1.000
_cell.angle_alpha   90.00
_cell.angle_beta   90.00
_cell.angle_gamma   90.00
#
_symmetry.space_group_name_H-M   'P 1'
#
loop_
_entity.id
_entity.type
_entity.pdbx_description
1 polymer ?
#
loop_
_entity_poly.entity_id
_entity_poly.type
_entity_poly.pdbx_seq_one_letter_code
_entity_poly.pdbx_strand_id
1 'polypeptide(L)'
;TRTNCSNCHQSSEANSAKETFTNYRYFNIGVPSNQELIKHNKLAADFVDNGLLDNPMVKGDEKQKGKFKVPTLRNIGVTAPYMHNGVFRDLKTVLLFKDSFNNPNRKINPETGKAWEKAEYAQTINPDVLKAKPLTDEEINALEAFLKTLTDEAYEE
;
A
#
# COMPACT_ATOMS: atom_id res chain seq x y z
N THR A 1 13.76 11.07 -7.02
CA THR A 1 13.60 9.60 -7.08
C THR A 1 12.56 9.22 -8.11
N ARG A 2 12.80 8.13 -8.87
CA ARG A 2 11.95 7.76 -10.02
C ARG A 2 10.55 7.28 -9.59
N THR A 3 10.46 6.58 -8.47
CA THR A 3 9.24 5.88 -8.02
C THR A 3 8.52 6.56 -6.86
N ASN A 4 9.11 7.59 -6.26
CA ASN A 4 8.63 8.27 -5.05
C ASN A 4 8.35 7.38 -3.82
N CYS A 5 8.69 6.10 -3.85
CA CYS A 5 8.50 5.18 -2.73
C CYS A 5 9.21 5.68 -1.47
N SER A 6 10.43 6.22 -1.62
CA SER A 6 11.24 6.76 -0.53
C SER A 6 10.65 8.01 0.16
N ASN A 7 9.65 8.67 -0.43
CA ASN A 7 8.98 9.79 0.24
C ASN A 7 8.13 9.34 1.44
N CYS A 8 7.65 8.09 1.40
CA CYS A 8 6.89 7.47 2.48
C CYS A 8 7.70 6.38 3.19
N HIS A 9 8.42 5.54 2.42
CA HIS A 9 9.25 4.45 2.93
C HIS A 9 10.71 4.89 3.02
N GLN A 10 11.00 5.77 3.97
CA GLN A 10 12.35 6.31 4.20
C GLN A 10 13.24 5.25 4.83
N SER A 11 14.49 5.16 4.38
CA SER A 11 15.48 4.23 4.92
C SER A 11 16.02 4.66 6.27
N SER A 12 16.14 5.99 6.50
CA SER A 12 16.55 6.53 7.79
C SER A 12 15.89 7.89 8.05
N GLU A 13 15.46 8.14 9.28
CA GLU A 13 15.35 9.51 9.80
C GLU A 13 16.66 9.90 10.43
N ALA A 14 17.06 11.19 10.28
CA ALA A 14 18.22 11.74 10.96
C ALA A 14 18.06 11.49 12.48
N ASN A 15 18.86 10.63 13.07
CA ASN A 15 18.84 10.15 14.47
C ASN A 15 18.13 8.80 14.74
N SER A 16 17.67 8.05 13.72
CA SER A 16 17.22 6.68 13.92
C SER A 16 18.37 5.71 13.64
N ALA A 17 18.75 4.90 14.62
CA ALA A 17 19.75 3.85 14.48
C ALA A 17 19.25 2.64 13.66
N LYS A 18 17.99 2.64 13.22
CA LYS A 18 17.36 1.50 12.55
C LYS A 18 16.61 1.97 11.32
N GLU A 19 16.93 1.38 10.18
CA GLU A 19 16.20 1.56 8.94
C GLU A 19 14.87 0.82 9.00
N THR A 20 13.77 1.55 9.20
CA THR A 20 12.42 0.97 9.30
C THR A 20 11.63 1.09 8.01
N PHE A 21 12.12 1.85 7.03
CA PHE A 21 11.43 2.08 5.74
C PHE A 21 9.99 2.58 5.93
N THR A 22 9.80 3.55 6.82
CA THR A 22 8.53 4.24 7.05
C THR A 22 8.79 5.64 7.59
N ASN A 23 7.92 6.59 7.24
CA ASN A 23 7.89 7.93 7.83
C ASN A 23 6.80 8.06 8.90
N TYR A 24 6.12 6.97 9.26
CA TYR A 24 5.03 6.90 10.25
C TYR A 24 3.83 7.80 9.97
N ARG A 25 3.77 8.44 8.80
CA ARG A 25 2.65 9.31 8.40
C ARG A 25 1.50 8.48 7.83
N TYR A 26 0.36 9.17 7.60
CA TYR A 26 -0.87 8.55 7.12
C TYR A 26 -1.23 9.07 5.73
N PHE A 27 -1.57 8.15 4.82
CA PHE A 27 -1.96 8.46 3.46
C PHE A 27 -3.11 7.56 3.00
N ASN A 28 -3.94 8.12 2.11
CA ASN A 28 -4.84 7.33 1.29
C ASN A 28 -4.17 7.14 -0.08
N ILE A 29 -3.89 5.91 -0.43
CA ILE A 29 -3.27 5.53 -1.70
C ILE A 29 -4.24 4.82 -2.65
N GLY A 30 -5.55 4.92 -2.38
CA GLY A 30 -6.59 4.41 -3.27
C GLY A 30 -6.75 2.90 -3.28
N VAL A 31 -6.47 2.23 -2.17
CA VAL A 31 -6.65 0.77 -2.04
C VAL A 31 -8.11 0.41 -2.22
N PRO A 32 -8.47 -0.61 -3.03
CA PRO A 32 -9.84 -1.09 -3.15
C PRO A 32 -10.31 -1.82 -1.89
N SER A 33 -11.61 -1.89 -1.69
CA SER A 33 -12.19 -2.68 -0.60
C SER A 33 -11.93 -4.17 -0.78
N ASN A 34 -11.78 -4.90 0.33
CA ASN A 34 -11.69 -6.35 0.30
C ASN A 34 -13.08 -6.97 0.56
N GLN A 35 -13.80 -7.29 -0.52
CA GLN A 35 -15.16 -7.82 -0.45
C GLN A 35 -15.21 -9.20 0.22
N GLU A 36 -14.16 -10.01 0.12
CA GLU A 36 -14.08 -11.30 0.83
C GLU A 36 -14.04 -11.08 2.34
N LEU A 37 -13.22 -10.12 2.80
CA LEU A 37 -13.10 -9.78 4.22
C LEU A 37 -14.39 -9.18 4.77
N ILE A 38 -15.02 -8.26 4.02
CA ILE A 38 -16.31 -7.66 4.37
C ILE A 38 -17.37 -8.76 4.57
N LYS A 39 -17.47 -9.67 3.62
CA LYS A 39 -18.42 -10.80 3.69
C LYS A 39 -18.09 -11.75 4.85
N HIS A 40 -16.82 -12.11 5.02
CA HIS A 40 -16.37 -12.99 6.09
C HIS A 40 -16.72 -12.43 7.48
N ASN A 41 -16.50 -11.15 7.67
CA ASN A 41 -16.79 -10.44 8.94
C ASN A 41 -18.24 -10.00 9.06
N LYS A 42 -19.12 -10.35 8.09
CA LYS A 42 -20.55 -9.98 8.09
C LYS A 42 -20.78 -8.47 8.22
N LEU A 43 -19.88 -7.66 7.66
CA LEU A 43 -20.04 -6.22 7.59
C LEU A 43 -21.08 -5.84 6.51
N ALA A 44 -21.58 -4.60 6.56
CA ALA A 44 -22.46 -4.08 5.52
C ALA A 44 -21.73 -4.09 4.15
N ALA A 45 -22.45 -4.36 3.06
CA ALA A 45 -21.84 -4.47 1.72
C ALA A 45 -21.21 -3.16 1.24
N ASP A 46 -21.65 -2.03 1.78
CA ASP A 46 -21.15 -0.67 1.54
C ASP A 46 -20.19 -0.17 2.64
N PHE A 47 -19.71 -1.10 3.48
CA PHE A 47 -18.73 -0.77 4.53
C PHE A 47 -17.51 -0.08 3.94
N VAL A 48 -17.09 1.00 4.59
CA VAL A 48 -15.86 1.75 4.29
C VAL A 48 -15.05 1.88 5.58
N ASP A 49 -13.79 1.46 5.52
CA ASP A 49 -12.87 1.67 6.64
C ASP A 49 -12.49 3.15 6.73
N ASN A 50 -12.84 3.78 7.84
CA ASN A 50 -12.56 5.19 8.06
C ASN A 50 -11.06 5.48 8.26
N GLY A 51 -10.24 4.47 8.57
CA GLY A 51 -8.81 4.64 8.82
C GLY A 51 -8.52 5.62 9.95
N LEU A 52 -7.68 6.60 9.69
CA LEU A 52 -7.25 7.58 10.71
C LEU A 52 -8.42 8.39 11.30
N LEU A 53 -9.54 8.56 10.58
CA LEU A 53 -10.69 9.31 11.09
C LEU A 53 -11.28 8.69 12.37
N ASP A 54 -11.16 7.37 12.56
CA ASP A 54 -11.65 6.69 13.77
C ASP A 54 -10.75 6.92 14.99
N ASN A 55 -9.59 7.56 14.82
CA ASN A 55 -8.75 7.95 15.94
C ASN A 55 -9.38 9.13 16.68
N PRO A 56 -9.62 9.02 18.01
CA PRO A 56 -10.25 10.08 18.80
C PRO A 56 -9.56 11.44 18.71
N MET A 57 -8.24 11.47 18.45
CA MET A 57 -7.45 12.70 18.37
C MET A 57 -7.75 13.54 17.13
N VAL A 58 -8.31 12.93 16.08
CA VAL A 58 -8.64 13.60 14.81
C VAL A 58 -10.12 13.51 14.46
N LYS A 59 -10.93 13.04 15.41
CA LYS A 59 -12.38 12.84 15.23
C LYS A 59 -13.07 14.11 14.72
N GLY A 60 -13.82 13.95 13.63
CA GLY A 60 -14.52 15.06 12.97
C GLY A 60 -13.71 15.77 11.88
N ASP A 61 -12.44 15.41 11.66
CA ASP A 61 -11.69 15.88 10.49
C ASP A 61 -11.85 14.90 9.33
N GLU A 62 -12.89 15.10 8.53
CA GLU A 62 -13.20 14.26 7.35
C GLU A 62 -12.05 14.13 6.35
N LYS A 63 -11.07 15.04 6.38
CA LYS A 63 -9.86 14.94 5.57
C LYS A 63 -8.96 13.76 5.95
N GLN A 64 -9.19 13.14 7.10
CA GLN A 64 -8.43 11.99 7.58
C GLN A 64 -9.07 10.64 7.19
N LYS A 65 -10.27 10.65 6.65
CA LYS A 65 -10.98 9.43 6.26
C LYS A 65 -10.23 8.64 5.18
N GLY A 66 -10.15 7.32 5.36
CA GLY A 66 -9.48 6.41 4.42
C GLY A 66 -7.96 6.55 4.38
N LYS A 67 -7.34 7.26 5.33
CA LYS A 67 -5.87 7.33 5.45
C LYS A 67 -5.38 6.26 6.43
N PHE A 68 -4.33 5.56 6.01
CA PHE A 68 -3.68 4.50 6.80
C PHE A 68 -2.21 4.82 7.01
N LYS A 69 -1.67 4.35 8.14
CA LYS A 69 -0.27 4.56 8.48
C LYS A 69 0.64 3.86 7.47
N VAL A 70 1.69 4.54 7.03
CA VAL A 70 2.76 3.91 6.23
C VAL A 70 3.39 2.79 7.04
N PRO A 71 3.32 1.52 6.60
CA PRO A 71 3.93 0.41 7.32
C PRO A 71 5.45 0.41 7.11
N THR A 72 6.15 -0.31 7.98
CA THR A 72 7.52 -0.73 7.69
C THR A 72 7.55 -1.64 6.47
N LEU A 73 8.69 -1.67 5.76
CA LEU A 73 8.94 -2.67 4.72
C LEU A 73 9.79 -3.85 5.22
N ARG A 74 10.20 -3.84 6.49
CA ARG A 74 10.87 -5.00 7.10
C ARG A 74 9.93 -6.19 7.10
N ASN A 75 10.47 -7.34 6.71
CA ASN A 75 9.75 -8.61 6.61
C ASN A 75 8.60 -8.61 5.58
N ILE A 76 8.55 -7.61 4.68
CA ILE A 76 7.44 -7.48 3.72
C ILE A 76 7.33 -8.73 2.82
N GLY A 77 8.42 -9.43 2.53
CA GLY A 77 8.42 -10.64 1.70
C GLY A 77 7.65 -11.81 2.30
N VAL A 78 7.41 -11.82 3.63
CA VAL A 78 6.79 -12.94 4.36
C VAL A 78 5.52 -12.54 5.13
N THR A 79 5.03 -11.32 4.94
CA THR A 79 3.87 -10.79 5.70
C THR A 79 2.61 -10.60 4.86
N ALA A 80 2.43 -11.43 3.82
CA ALA A 80 1.16 -11.46 3.09
C ALA A 80 -0.02 -11.87 4.03
N PRO A 81 -1.26 -11.39 3.76
CA PRO A 81 -1.69 -10.53 2.65
C PRO A 81 -1.36 -9.06 2.89
N TYR A 82 -1.37 -8.28 1.81
CA TYR A 82 -0.90 -6.89 1.78
C TYR A 82 -2.05 -5.87 1.79
N MET A 83 -1.69 -4.60 2.07
CA MET A 83 -2.52 -3.45 2.36
C MET A 83 -3.19 -3.54 3.73
N HIS A 84 -3.84 -2.45 4.17
CA HIS A 84 -4.51 -2.40 5.48
C HIS A 84 -5.64 -3.44 5.63
N ASN A 85 -6.26 -3.80 4.52
CA ASN A 85 -7.40 -4.73 4.46
C ASN A 85 -7.05 -6.11 3.84
N GLY A 86 -5.77 -6.38 3.55
CA GLY A 86 -5.33 -7.66 3.01
C GLY A 86 -5.85 -7.98 1.60
N VAL A 87 -6.16 -6.97 0.78
CA VAL A 87 -6.79 -7.16 -0.53
C VAL A 87 -5.87 -7.83 -1.56
N PHE A 88 -4.54 -7.71 -1.42
CA PHE A 88 -3.57 -8.34 -2.30
C PHE A 88 -2.79 -9.44 -1.58
N ARG A 89 -2.58 -10.56 -2.26
CA ARG A 89 -1.90 -11.73 -1.72
C ARG A 89 -0.44 -11.83 -2.16
N ASP A 90 -0.09 -11.15 -3.24
CA ASP A 90 1.24 -11.20 -3.85
C ASP A 90 1.90 -9.82 -3.78
N LEU A 91 3.18 -9.79 -3.36
CA LEU A 91 3.98 -8.56 -3.28
C LEU A 91 4.15 -7.89 -4.64
N LYS A 92 4.31 -8.69 -5.70
CA LYS A 92 4.39 -8.16 -7.07
C LYS A 92 3.11 -7.45 -7.47
N THR A 93 1.94 -7.97 -7.08
CA THR A 93 0.64 -7.30 -7.30
C THR A 93 0.60 -5.92 -6.65
N VAL A 94 1.14 -5.77 -5.44
CA VAL A 94 1.27 -4.46 -4.77
C VAL A 94 2.08 -3.47 -5.60
N LEU A 95 3.21 -3.91 -6.14
CA LEU A 95 4.07 -3.07 -7.00
C LEU A 95 3.38 -2.67 -8.30
N LEU A 96 2.69 -3.61 -8.94
CA LEU A 96 1.93 -3.38 -10.16
C LEU A 96 0.73 -2.46 -9.92
N PHE A 97 0.02 -2.62 -8.79
CA PHE A 97 -1.04 -1.72 -8.36
C PHE A 97 -0.50 -0.28 -8.19
N LYS A 98 0.63 -0.12 -7.51
CA LYS A 98 1.24 1.19 -7.34
C LYS A 98 1.68 1.81 -8.67
N ASP A 99 2.23 1.02 -9.58
CA ASP A 99 2.63 1.46 -10.92
C ASP A 99 1.42 1.82 -11.80
N SER A 100 0.25 1.19 -11.61
CA SER A 100 -0.95 1.40 -12.42
C SER A 100 -1.46 2.85 -12.41
N PHE A 101 -1.18 3.62 -11.37
CA PHE A 101 -1.54 5.04 -11.31
C PHE A 101 -0.80 5.91 -12.33
N ASN A 102 0.34 5.44 -12.83
CA ASN A 102 1.24 6.18 -13.73
C ASN A 102 1.51 5.46 -15.05
N ASN A 103 1.15 4.18 -15.15
CA ASN A 103 1.45 3.33 -16.29
C ASN A 103 0.16 2.87 -16.98
N PRO A 104 -0.18 3.44 -18.15
CA PRO A 104 -1.41 3.11 -18.85
C PRO A 104 -1.48 1.64 -19.34
N ASN A 105 -0.36 0.91 -19.31
CA ASN A 105 -0.31 -0.51 -19.66
C ASN A 105 -0.63 -1.44 -18.48
N ARG A 106 -0.67 -0.94 -17.24
CA ARG A 106 -0.98 -1.70 -16.02
C ARG A 106 -2.47 -1.66 -15.70
N LYS A 107 -3.31 -2.15 -16.61
CA LYS A 107 -4.79 -2.06 -16.48
C LYS A 107 -5.41 -3.21 -15.71
N ILE A 108 -4.70 -4.32 -15.60
CA ILE A 108 -5.23 -5.60 -15.10
C ILE A 108 -4.56 -5.97 -13.79
N ASN A 109 -5.37 -6.33 -12.80
CA ASN A 109 -4.92 -6.96 -11.57
C ASN A 109 -4.55 -8.42 -11.89
N PRO A 110 -3.28 -8.84 -11.71
CA PRO A 110 -2.82 -10.18 -12.08
C PRO A 110 -3.45 -11.28 -11.21
N GLU A 111 -3.88 -10.98 -9.99
CA GLU A 111 -4.51 -11.96 -9.10
C GLU A 111 -5.95 -12.32 -9.52
N THR A 112 -6.64 -11.39 -10.18
CA THR A 112 -8.05 -11.58 -10.57
C THR A 112 -8.25 -11.71 -12.07
N GLY A 113 -7.28 -11.29 -12.89
CA GLY A 113 -7.39 -11.19 -14.34
C GLY A 113 -8.36 -10.10 -14.81
N LYS A 114 -8.83 -9.23 -13.92
CA LYS A 114 -9.78 -8.14 -14.19
C LYS A 114 -9.11 -6.78 -14.07
N ALA A 115 -9.79 -5.74 -14.53
CA ALA A 115 -9.35 -4.37 -14.29
C ALA A 115 -9.22 -4.10 -12.78
N TRP A 116 -8.30 -3.18 -12.42
CA TRP A 116 -8.20 -2.72 -11.03
C TRP A 116 -9.54 -2.20 -10.53
N GLU A 117 -9.94 -2.63 -9.36
CA GLU A 117 -11.13 -2.12 -8.72
C GLU A 117 -10.96 -0.67 -8.27
N LYS A 118 -12.07 0.02 -8.09
CA LYS A 118 -12.06 1.40 -7.61
C LYS A 118 -11.59 1.45 -6.16
N ALA A 119 -10.95 2.58 -5.81
CA ALA A 119 -10.61 2.86 -4.42
C ALA A 119 -11.83 2.77 -3.51
N GLU A 120 -11.66 2.18 -2.34
CA GLU A 120 -12.70 2.11 -1.31
C GLU A 120 -13.19 3.51 -0.92
N TYR A 121 -12.27 4.46 -0.77
CA TYR A 121 -12.56 5.86 -0.51
C TYR A 121 -11.67 6.77 -1.35
N ALA A 122 -12.23 7.44 -2.34
CA ALA A 122 -11.44 8.20 -3.32
C ALA A 122 -11.21 9.67 -2.94
N GLN A 123 -12.05 10.26 -2.07
CA GLN A 123 -12.14 11.71 -1.87
C GLN A 123 -10.90 12.30 -1.18
N THR A 124 -10.15 11.51 -0.43
CA THR A 124 -8.94 11.96 0.29
C THR A 124 -7.63 11.47 -0.34
N ILE A 125 -7.70 10.84 -1.52
CA ILE A 125 -6.50 10.46 -2.26
C ILE A 125 -5.73 11.73 -2.61
N ASN A 126 -4.44 11.75 -2.25
CA ASN A 126 -3.54 12.80 -2.71
C ASN A 126 -2.80 12.32 -3.97
N PRO A 127 -3.13 12.86 -5.16
CA PRO A 127 -2.50 12.42 -6.41
C PRO A 127 -0.99 12.70 -6.44
N ASP A 128 -0.49 13.70 -5.72
CA ASP A 128 0.95 13.99 -5.69
C ASP A 128 1.77 12.89 -5.00
N VAL A 129 1.17 12.17 -4.04
CA VAL A 129 1.79 11.02 -3.38
C VAL A 129 1.91 9.82 -4.34
N LEU A 130 1.01 9.75 -5.32
CA LEU A 130 0.95 8.66 -6.28
C LEU A 130 1.79 8.91 -7.53
N LYS A 131 2.14 10.17 -7.84
CA LYS A 131 2.93 10.52 -9.03
C LYS A 131 4.29 9.82 -9.04
N ALA A 132 4.59 9.15 -10.16
CA ALA A 132 5.86 8.48 -10.41
C ALA A 132 6.08 8.39 -11.92
N LYS A 133 7.28 7.95 -12.34
CA LYS A 133 7.49 7.49 -13.71
C LYS A 133 7.05 6.03 -13.82
N PRO A 134 6.45 5.62 -14.95
CA PRO A 134 6.15 4.22 -15.21
C PRO A 134 7.38 3.32 -15.06
N LEU A 135 7.18 2.13 -14.53
CA LEU A 135 8.22 1.12 -14.36
C LEU A 135 8.15 0.08 -15.49
N THR A 136 9.32 -0.44 -15.87
CA THR A 136 9.42 -1.64 -16.71
C THR A 136 9.17 -2.91 -15.89
N ASP A 137 8.99 -4.05 -16.55
CA ASP A 137 8.86 -5.35 -15.87
C ASP A 137 10.14 -5.75 -15.14
N GLU A 138 11.30 -5.42 -15.71
CA GLU A 138 12.60 -5.65 -15.08
C GLU A 138 12.76 -4.82 -13.80
N GLU A 139 12.29 -3.56 -13.81
CA GLU A 139 12.33 -2.70 -12.63
C GLU A 139 11.36 -3.18 -11.55
N ILE A 140 10.17 -3.67 -11.90
CA ILE A 140 9.23 -4.30 -10.96
C ILE A 140 9.88 -5.54 -10.33
N ASN A 141 10.50 -6.41 -11.13
CA ASN A 141 11.18 -7.62 -10.63
C ASN A 141 12.37 -7.26 -9.71
N ALA A 142 13.14 -6.23 -10.06
CA ALA A 142 14.24 -5.75 -9.22
C ALA A 142 13.75 -5.19 -7.88
N LEU A 143 12.65 -4.42 -7.89
CA LEU A 143 12.04 -3.92 -6.67
C LEU A 143 11.51 -5.05 -5.79
N GLU A 144 10.85 -6.05 -6.37
CA GLU A 144 10.38 -7.21 -5.64
C GLU A 144 11.55 -7.97 -4.99
N ALA A 145 12.62 -8.21 -5.74
CA ALA A 145 13.84 -8.85 -5.22
C ALA A 145 14.46 -8.05 -4.07
N PHE A 146 14.57 -6.72 -4.22
CA PHE A 146 15.04 -5.84 -3.14
C PHE A 146 14.15 -5.95 -1.89
N LEU A 147 12.83 -5.89 -2.04
CA LEU A 147 11.91 -5.97 -0.90
C LEU A 147 12.04 -7.29 -0.14
N LYS A 148 12.30 -8.39 -0.85
CA LYS A 148 12.57 -9.70 -0.24
C LYS A 148 13.86 -9.72 0.59
N THR A 149 14.88 -8.93 0.23
CA THR A 149 16.11 -8.82 1.06
C THR A 149 15.90 -8.09 2.39
N LEU A 150 14.74 -7.50 2.62
CA LEU A 150 14.38 -6.87 3.90
C LEU A 150 13.79 -7.88 4.90
N THR A 151 13.81 -9.15 4.57
CA THR A 151 13.39 -10.25 5.45
C THR A 151 14.48 -10.51 6.49
N ASP A 152 14.07 -10.69 7.75
CA ASP A 152 14.95 -11.07 8.84
C ASP A 152 15.34 -12.55 8.70
N GLU A 153 16.61 -12.89 8.96
CA GLU A 153 17.14 -14.25 8.87
C GLU A 153 16.30 -15.28 9.68
N ALA A 154 15.67 -14.84 10.77
CA ALA A 154 14.78 -15.70 11.56
C ALA A 154 13.54 -16.20 10.80
N TYR A 155 13.22 -15.63 9.64
CA TYR A 155 12.11 -16.01 8.75
C TYR A 155 12.57 -16.62 7.43
N GLU A 156 13.88 -16.75 7.21
CA GLU A 156 14.46 -17.45 6.07
C GLU A 156 14.62 -18.93 6.45
N GLU A 157 13.62 -19.76 6.12
CA GLU A 157 13.71 -21.23 6.19
C GLU A 157 14.31 -21.82 4.92
#